data_0fe7f9c43224c64c15bf645e40da32c1
#
_entry.id   0fe7f9c43224c64c15bf645e40da32c1
#
_cell.length_a   1.000
_cell.length_b   1.000
_cell.length_c   1.000
_cell.angle_alpha   90.00
_cell.angle_beta   90.00
_cell.angle_gamma   90.00
#
_symmetry.space_group_name_H-M   'P 1'
#
loop_
_entity.id
_entity.type
_entity.pdbx_description
1 polymer ?
#
loop_
_entity_poly.entity_id
_entity_poly.type
_entity_poly.pdbx_seq_one_letter_code
_entity_poly.pdbx_strand_id
1 'polypeptide(L)'
;GLATESADSAATPVVTIADLAAAVPRGRYDLELGETHMRLTGKTYDHRIPYTAILRLFVLPKADDYHVLLVAHLDPPLRHGQTRHPFLVFQFSRDEQIEVECRVSEDLKKRVPRFPERREGPIFEVVPELLRLLSGQRLITPGDFKAASSGLPSLRC
;
A
#
# COMPACT_ATOMS: atom_id res chain seq x y z
N GLY A 1 -13.96 24.84 2.19
CA GLY A 1 -13.69 24.70 2.18
C GLY A 1 -13.49 24.55 1.79
N LEU A 2 -13.71 24.58 1.60
CA LEU A 2 -13.37 24.33 1.22
C LEU A 2 -12.45 24.40 1.25
N ALA A 3 -12.30 24.62 1.18
CA ALA A 3 -11.50 24.61 1.07
C ALA A 3 -10.74 24.17 1.58
N THR A 4 -10.64 24.20 1.98
CA THR A 4 -9.97 23.77 2.51
C THR A 4 -9.85 22.64 2.46
N GLU A 5 -10.44 22.22 2.64
CA GLU A 5 -10.48 21.09 2.52
C GLU A 5 -10.12 20.82 1.35
N SER A 6 -10.37 21.42 0.89
CA SER A 6 -10.13 21.21 -0.28
C SER A 6 -8.91 20.94 -0.44
N ALA A 7 -8.38 21.43 0.15
CA ALA A 7 -7.13 21.30 0.01
C ALA A 7 -6.92 19.93 -0.02
N ASP A 8 -7.26 19.33 0.80
CA ASP A 8 -7.04 18.13 0.74
C ASP A 8 -7.56 17.55 -0.28
N SER A 9 -8.44 17.95 -0.41
CA SER A 9 -9.10 17.40 -1.41
C SER A 9 -8.29 17.49 -2.47
N ALA A 10 -7.77 18.41 -2.47
CA ALA A 10 -7.04 18.60 -3.50
C ALA A 10 -6.31 17.44 -3.47
N ALA A 11 -6.29 16.81 -2.54
CA ALA A 11 -5.52 15.76 -2.56
C ALA A 11 -6.05 14.74 -3.46
N THR A 12 -5.90 14.89 -4.64
CA THR A 12 -6.14 13.81 -5.55
C THR A 12 -5.10 12.76 -5.26
N PRO A 13 -5.47 11.53 -5.05
CA PRO A 13 -4.49 10.50 -4.76
C PRO A 13 -3.58 10.26 -5.94
N VAL A 14 -2.39 9.80 -5.68
CA VAL A 14 -1.46 9.42 -6.72
C VAL A 14 -2.05 8.23 -7.47
N VAL A 15 -2.61 7.27 -6.76
CA VAL A 15 -3.21 6.11 -7.39
C VAL A 15 -4.28 5.56 -6.46
N THR A 16 -5.32 4.97 -7.03
CA THR A 16 -6.38 4.33 -6.25
C THR A 16 -6.51 2.89 -6.68
N ILE A 17 -6.54 1.99 -5.71
CA ILE A 17 -6.74 0.57 -5.97
C ILE A 17 -8.01 0.17 -5.26
N ALA A 18 -9.01 -0.24 -6.02
CA ALA A 18 -10.32 -0.50 -5.47
C ALA A 18 -10.47 -1.91 -4.96
N ASP A 19 -11.27 -2.07 -3.95
CA ASP A 19 -11.77 -3.37 -3.52
C ASP A 19 -10.67 -4.32 -3.12
N LEU A 20 -9.78 -3.90 -2.26
CA LEU A 20 -8.72 -4.76 -1.77
C LEU A 20 -9.19 -5.52 -0.54
N ALA A 21 -8.82 -6.78 -0.45
CA ALA A 21 -9.13 -7.58 0.71
C ALA A 21 -8.10 -7.32 1.80
N ALA A 22 -8.57 -7.08 3.00
CA ALA A 22 -7.69 -6.91 4.14
C ALA A 22 -8.00 -8.00 5.16
N ALA A 23 -6.96 -8.56 5.74
CA ALA A 23 -7.12 -9.54 6.79
C ALA A 23 -7.19 -8.85 8.15
N VAL A 24 -6.56 -7.70 8.29
CA VAL A 24 -6.57 -6.93 9.53
C VAL A 24 -6.55 -5.45 9.17
N PRO A 25 -7.49 -4.64 9.57
CA PRO A 25 -8.81 -5.07 10.10
C PRO A 25 -9.59 -5.70 8.96
N ARG A 26 -10.31 -6.75 9.28
CA ARG A 26 -10.94 -7.54 8.25
C ARG A 26 -11.96 -6.77 7.44
N GLY A 27 -11.93 -6.92 6.15
CA GLY A 27 -12.90 -6.26 5.28
C GLY A 27 -12.34 -5.98 3.90
N ARG A 28 -13.09 -5.26 3.12
CA ARG A 28 -12.65 -4.86 1.80
C ARG A 28 -12.64 -3.34 1.77
N TYR A 29 -11.60 -2.78 1.18
CA TYR A 29 -11.42 -1.34 1.20
C TYR A 29 -10.90 -0.85 -0.14
N ASP A 30 -11.20 0.40 -0.44
CA ASP A 30 -10.52 1.08 -1.54
C ASP A 30 -9.29 1.72 -0.94
N LEU A 31 -8.15 1.51 -1.55
CA LEU A 31 -6.91 2.07 -1.06
C LEU A 31 -6.49 3.23 -1.96
N GLU A 32 -6.39 4.41 -1.37
CA GLU A 32 -5.92 5.56 -2.09
C GLU A 32 -4.53 5.88 -1.58
N LEU A 33 -3.56 5.90 -2.46
CA LEU A 33 -2.20 6.23 -2.07
C LEU A 33 -1.92 7.68 -2.45
N GLY A 34 -1.71 8.52 -1.48
CA GLY A 34 -1.36 9.91 -1.71
C GLY A 34 0.12 10.12 -1.59
N GLU A 35 0.54 11.36 -1.60
CA GLU A 35 1.97 11.66 -1.50
C GLU A 35 2.47 11.61 -0.07
N THR A 36 1.63 11.90 0.90
CA THR A 36 2.06 11.92 2.30
C THR A 36 1.32 10.94 3.17
N HIS A 37 0.25 10.37 2.67
CA HIS A 37 -0.56 9.45 3.46
C HIS A 37 -1.35 8.54 2.54
N MET A 38 -1.87 7.46 3.10
CA MET A 38 -2.79 6.61 2.37
C MET A 38 -4.13 6.64 3.06
N ARG A 39 -5.17 6.28 2.37
CA ARG A 39 -6.51 6.31 2.90
C ARG A 39 -7.21 5.02 2.55
N LEU A 40 -7.87 4.43 3.53
CA LEU A 40 -8.63 3.21 3.33
C LEU A 40 -10.10 3.54 3.53
N THR A 41 -10.89 3.32 2.52
CA THR A 41 -12.32 3.62 2.60
C THR A 41 -13.10 2.32 2.48
N GLY A 42 -13.83 1.97 3.51
CA GLY A 42 -14.67 0.79 3.51
C GLY A 42 -16.11 1.20 3.57
N LYS A 43 -17.00 0.23 3.81
CA LYS A 43 -18.39 0.53 3.86
C LYS A 43 -18.74 1.45 4.99
N THR A 44 -18.20 1.25 6.15
CA THR A 44 -18.54 2.07 7.29
C THR A 44 -17.33 2.73 7.90
N TYR A 45 -16.14 2.48 7.40
CA TYR A 45 -14.94 3.03 7.99
C TYR A 45 -14.11 3.75 6.95
N ASP A 46 -13.44 4.80 7.39
CA ASP A 46 -12.60 5.61 6.54
C ASP A 46 -11.37 5.91 7.38
N HIS A 47 -10.23 5.36 7.00
CA HIS A 47 -9.00 5.52 7.75
C HIS A 47 -7.97 6.28 6.95
N ARG A 48 -7.33 7.23 7.60
CA ARG A 48 -6.27 7.98 6.96
C ARG A 48 -4.99 7.67 7.72
N ILE A 49 -3.99 7.21 7.03
CA ILE A 49 -2.76 6.76 7.65
C ILE A 49 -1.59 7.53 7.05
N PRO A 50 -0.99 8.44 7.78
CA PRO A 50 0.18 9.14 7.26
C PRO A 50 1.34 8.19 7.15
N TYR A 51 2.19 8.38 6.17
CA TYR A 51 3.30 7.47 5.97
C TYR A 51 4.28 7.52 7.15
N THR A 52 4.28 8.62 7.90
CA THR A 52 5.12 8.70 9.08
C THR A 52 4.70 7.72 10.17
N ALA A 53 3.49 7.18 10.09
CA ALA A 53 3.04 6.19 11.05
C ALA A 53 3.49 4.78 10.68
N ILE A 54 4.03 4.60 9.49
CA ILE A 54 4.45 3.28 9.05
C ILE A 54 5.87 3.06 9.53
N LEU A 55 6.07 2.07 10.39
CA LEU A 55 7.40 1.76 10.89
C LEU A 55 8.10 0.76 9.99
N ARG A 56 7.39 -0.19 9.46
CA ARG A 56 7.96 -1.23 8.62
C ARG A 56 6.92 -1.79 7.68
N LEU A 57 7.37 -2.29 6.55
CA LEU A 57 6.51 -2.95 5.58
C LEU A 57 7.07 -4.34 5.32
N PHE A 58 6.19 -5.32 5.32
CA PHE A 58 6.58 -6.70 5.06
C PHE A 58 5.75 -7.28 3.93
N VAL A 59 6.36 -8.10 3.10
CA VAL A 59 5.61 -8.88 2.11
C VAL A 59 5.90 -10.33 2.43
N LEU A 60 4.86 -11.07 2.80
CA LEU A 60 5.03 -12.43 3.31
C LEU A 60 4.14 -13.41 2.55
N PRO A 61 4.66 -14.51 2.09
CA PRO A 61 3.81 -15.52 1.46
C PRO A 61 3.07 -16.28 2.53
N LYS A 62 1.86 -16.68 2.22
CA LYS A 62 1.11 -17.52 3.15
C LYS A 62 1.50 -18.98 2.93
N ALA A 63 1.22 -19.80 3.92
CA ALA A 63 1.56 -21.20 3.83
C ALA A 63 0.87 -21.93 2.68
N ASP A 64 -0.23 -21.41 2.18
CA ASP A 64 -0.94 -22.06 1.08
C ASP A 64 -0.21 -21.86 -0.25
N ASP A 65 0.88 -21.08 -0.24
CA ASP A 65 1.67 -20.87 -1.44
C ASP A 65 0.88 -20.20 -2.55
N TYR A 66 -0.23 -19.60 -2.25
CA TYR A 66 -1.06 -18.93 -3.23
C TYR A 66 -1.30 -17.49 -2.85
N HIS A 67 -1.43 -17.18 -1.58
CA HIS A 67 -1.69 -15.81 -1.15
C HIS A 67 -0.43 -15.14 -0.64
N VAL A 68 -0.39 -13.85 -0.78
CA VAL A 68 0.72 -13.03 -0.32
C VAL A 68 0.14 -11.93 0.55
N LEU A 69 0.77 -11.67 1.67
CA LEU A 69 0.31 -10.64 2.59
C LEU A 69 1.23 -9.44 2.52
N LEU A 70 0.62 -8.26 2.51
CA LEU A 70 1.37 -7.03 2.68
C LEU A 70 1.03 -6.52 4.07
N VAL A 71 2.01 -6.40 4.92
CA VAL A 71 1.82 -6.04 6.32
C VAL A 71 2.49 -4.71 6.59
N ALA A 72 1.75 -3.76 7.14
CA ALA A 72 2.30 -2.48 7.55
C ALA A 72 2.24 -2.42 9.07
N HIS A 73 3.39 -2.20 9.70
CA HIS A 73 3.46 -2.05 11.15
C HIS A 73 3.29 -0.56 11.44
N LEU A 74 2.30 -0.23 12.24
CA LEU A 74 1.88 1.15 12.44
C LEU A 74 2.08 1.62 13.87
N ASP A 75 2.50 2.86 14.01
CA ASP A 75 2.62 3.50 15.31
C ASP A 75 2.35 4.99 15.05
N PRO A 76 1.23 5.50 15.47
CA PRO A 76 0.26 4.85 16.38
C PRO A 76 -0.58 3.79 15.67
N PRO A 77 -1.15 2.88 16.41
CA PRO A 77 -1.97 1.81 15.82
C PRO A 77 -3.20 2.37 15.12
N LEU A 78 -3.69 1.63 14.15
CA LEU A 78 -4.89 2.01 13.44
C LEU A 78 -6.08 1.74 14.34
N ARG A 79 -6.98 2.72 14.47
CA ARG A 79 -8.13 2.54 15.29
C ARG A 79 -9.29 2.16 14.43
N HIS A 80 -9.89 1.01 14.70
CA HIS A 80 -11.02 0.52 13.90
C HIS A 80 -12.08 0.17 14.90
N GLY A 81 -13.10 1.01 15.02
CA GLY A 81 -14.10 0.85 16.04
C GLY A 81 -13.45 1.06 17.39
N GLN A 82 -13.59 0.08 18.26
CA GLN A 82 -13.02 0.18 19.59
C GLN A 82 -11.70 -0.53 19.67
N THR A 83 -11.23 -1.10 18.60
CA THR A 83 -10.02 -1.90 18.62
C THR A 83 -8.86 -1.15 18.00
N ARG A 84 -7.67 -1.35 18.53
CA ARG A 84 -6.48 -0.76 17.95
C ARG A 84 -5.67 -1.85 17.29
N HIS A 85 -5.25 -1.60 16.07
CA HIS A 85 -4.51 -2.58 15.31
C HIS A 85 -3.13 -2.01 14.98
N PRO A 86 -2.07 -2.56 15.54
CA PRO A 86 -0.72 -2.09 15.20
C PRO A 86 -0.26 -2.60 13.84
N PHE A 87 -1.03 -3.53 13.25
CA PHE A 87 -0.68 -4.05 11.93
C PHE A 87 -1.85 -3.91 10.98
N LEU A 88 -1.57 -3.45 9.78
CA LEU A 88 -2.55 -3.42 8.71
C LEU A 88 -2.10 -4.51 7.75
N VAL A 89 -2.98 -5.44 7.41
CA VAL A 89 -2.61 -6.58 6.59
C VAL A 89 -3.54 -6.71 5.40
N PHE A 90 -2.98 -6.60 4.19
CA PHE A 90 -3.74 -6.85 2.98
C PHE A 90 -3.38 -8.24 2.47
N GLN A 91 -4.32 -8.90 1.82
CA GLN A 91 -4.10 -10.24 1.28
C GLN A 91 -4.35 -10.21 -0.22
N PHE A 92 -3.40 -10.68 -0.98
CA PHE A 92 -3.52 -10.72 -2.44
C PHE A 92 -3.35 -12.15 -2.92
N SER A 93 -3.94 -12.47 -4.06
CA SER A 93 -3.71 -13.75 -4.72
C SER A 93 -2.56 -13.61 -5.70
N ARG A 94 -1.75 -14.64 -5.84
CA ARG A 94 -0.58 -14.55 -6.70
C ARG A 94 -0.92 -14.32 -8.15
N ASP A 95 -2.09 -14.77 -8.60
CA ASP A 95 -2.44 -14.62 -10.00
C ASP A 95 -3.26 -13.36 -10.27
N GLU A 96 -3.48 -12.53 -9.26
CA GLU A 96 -4.26 -11.32 -9.46
C GLU A 96 -3.41 -10.27 -10.14
N GLN A 97 -3.90 -9.70 -11.22
CA GLN A 97 -3.16 -8.71 -12.00
C GLN A 97 -3.83 -7.36 -11.88
N ILE A 98 -3.05 -6.30 -12.01
CA ILE A 98 -3.58 -4.95 -11.91
C ILE A 98 -2.83 -4.07 -12.89
N GLU A 99 -3.49 -3.05 -13.36
CA GLU A 99 -2.86 -2.02 -14.17
C GLU A 99 -3.33 -0.69 -13.61
N VAL A 100 -2.45 0.19 -13.27
CA VAL A 100 -2.82 1.47 -12.69
C VAL A 100 -2.04 2.59 -13.35
N GLU A 101 -2.64 3.78 -13.35
CA GLU A 101 -1.97 4.96 -13.81
C GLU A 101 -1.80 5.86 -12.61
N CYS A 102 -0.65 6.45 -12.47
CA CYS A 102 -0.32 7.25 -11.31
C CYS A 102 -0.21 8.70 -11.67
N ARG A 103 -0.71 9.56 -10.79
CA ARG A 103 -0.64 10.97 -11.01
C ARG A 103 0.60 11.45 -10.35
N VAL A 104 1.61 11.74 -11.09
CA VAL A 104 2.92 12.10 -10.57
C VAL A 104 3.07 13.61 -10.64
N SER A 105 3.04 14.27 -9.49
CA SER A 105 3.21 15.70 -9.45
C SER A 105 4.67 16.06 -9.58
N GLU A 106 4.93 17.35 -9.78
CA GLU A 106 6.31 17.80 -9.87
C GLU A 106 7.04 17.52 -8.55
N ASP A 107 6.36 17.71 -7.43
CA ASP A 107 7.00 17.46 -6.14
C ASP A 107 7.32 15.98 -5.99
N LEU A 108 6.42 15.12 -6.39
CA LEU A 108 6.67 13.69 -6.27
C LEU A 108 7.83 13.30 -7.17
N LYS A 109 7.89 13.87 -8.37
CA LYS A 109 8.96 13.55 -9.27
C LYS A 109 10.28 14.00 -8.70
N LYS A 110 10.32 15.07 -7.97
CA LYS A 110 11.56 15.52 -7.36
C LYS A 110 12.00 14.61 -6.23
N ARG A 111 11.03 14.14 -5.44
CA ARG A 111 11.37 13.28 -4.31
C ARG A 111 11.68 11.87 -4.76
N VAL A 112 10.97 11.37 -5.74
CA VAL A 112 11.14 10.00 -6.22
C VAL A 112 11.21 10.05 -7.73
N PRO A 113 12.39 10.38 -8.29
CA PRO A 113 12.49 10.57 -9.74
C PRO A 113 12.08 9.37 -10.57
N ARG A 114 12.18 8.17 -10.02
CA ARG A 114 11.79 7.03 -10.83
C ARG A 114 10.41 6.53 -10.49
N PHE A 115 9.57 7.31 -9.87
CA PHE A 115 8.21 6.88 -9.60
C PHE A 115 7.49 6.68 -10.93
N PRO A 116 6.86 5.53 -11.15
CA PRO A 116 6.28 5.24 -12.47
C PRO A 116 4.98 6.00 -12.68
N GLU A 117 4.70 6.37 -13.92
CA GLU A 117 3.44 6.99 -14.24
C GLU A 117 2.41 5.92 -14.57
N ARG A 118 2.84 4.70 -14.79
CA ARG A 118 1.95 3.61 -15.09
C ARG A 118 2.61 2.34 -14.63
N ARG A 119 1.83 1.46 -14.05
CA ARG A 119 2.40 0.22 -13.54
C ARG A 119 1.41 -0.92 -13.82
N GLU A 120 1.94 -2.04 -14.26
CA GLU A 120 1.12 -3.17 -14.60
C GLU A 120 1.83 -4.41 -14.10
N GLY A 121 1.12 -5.39 -13.61
CA GLY A 121 1.72 -6.64 -13.16
C GLY A 121 0.92 -7.26 -12.04
N PRO A 122 1.51 -8.24 -11.36
CA PRO A 122 0.82 -8.89 -10.26
C PRO A 122 0.55 -7.88 -9.14
N ILE A 123 -0.66 -7.91 -8.62
CA ILE A 123 -1.04 -6.92 -7.62
C ILE A 123 -0.14 -7.03 -6.40
N PHE A 124 0.31 -8.24 -6.05
CA PHE A 124 1.13 -8.40 -4.85
C PHE A 124 2.53 -7.82 -5.03
N GLU A 125 2.89 -7.42 -6.25
CA GLU A 125 4.15 -6.74 -6.49
C GLU A 125 3.93 -5.26 -6.70
N VAL A 126 2.85 -4.89 -7.38
CA VAL A 126 2.60 -3.50 -7.74
C VAL A 126 2.26 -2.67 -6.50
N VAL A 127 1.34 -3.15 -5.67
CA VAL A 127 0.91 -2.37 -4.52
C VAL A 127 2.04 -2.16 -3.51
N PRO A 128 2.79 -3.21 -3.14
CA PRO A 128 3.88 -2.97 -2.19
C PRO A 128 4.95 -2.05 -2.76
N GLU A 129 5.22 -2.14 -4.06
CA GLU A 129 6.23 -1.30 -4.64
C GLU A 129 5.82 0.16 -4.59
N LEU A 130 4.58 0.47 -4.94
CA LEU A 130 4.13 1.85 -4.93
C LEU A 130 4.13 2.39 -3.50
N LEU A 131 3.71 1.57 -2.55
CA LEU A 131 3.70 2.00 -1.17
C LEU A 131 5.12 2.23 -0.66
N ARG A 132 6.06 1.37 -1.04
CA ARG A 132 7.44 1.55 -0.65
C ARG A 132 7.99 2.87 -1.18
N LEU A 133 7.70 3.16 -2.43
CA LEU A 133 8.23 4.37 -3.04
C LEU A 133 7.62 5.62 -2.41
N LEU A 134 6.34 5.59 -2.11
CA LEU A 134 5.70 6.77 -1.55
C LEU A 134 6.01 6.96 -0.07
N SER A 135 6.10 5.87 0.68
CA SER A 135 6.34 5.98 2.11
C SER A 135 7.81 6.14 2.44
N GLY A 136 8.67 5.74 1.55
CA GLY A 136 10.10 5.75 1.83
C GLY A 136 10.55 4.62 2.74
N GLN A 137 9.66 3.69 3.06
CA GLN A 137 10.01 2.61 3.95
C GLN A 137 10.54 1.42 3.17
N ARG A 138 11.44 0.68 3.80
CA ARG A 138 11.98 -0.48 3.15
C ARG A 138 11.00 -1.62 3.19
N LEU A 139 10.99 -2.41 2.16
CA LEU A 139 10.12 -3.55 2.07
C LEU A 139 10.91 -4.77 2.51
N ILE A 140 10.42 -5.49 3.50
CA ILE A 140 11.11 -6.63 4.06
C ILE A 140 10.41 -7.91 3.59
N THR A 141 11.18 -8.84 3.05
CA THR A 141 10.63 -10.11 2.59
C THR A 141 11.46 -11.25 3.14
N PRO A 142 10.89 -12.42 3.28
CA PRO A 142 11.69 -13.57 3.69
C PRO A 142 12.73 -13.90 2.64
N GLY A 143 13.82 -14.46 3.05
CA GLY A 143 14.91 -14.73 2.14
C GLY A 143 14.58 -15.68 1.02
N ASP A 144 13.63 -16.61 1.24
CA ASP A 144 13.28 -17.55 0.20
C ASP A 144 12.07 -17.12 -0.61
N PHE A 145 11.56 -15.93 -0.43
CA PHE A 145 10.39 -15.47 -1.18
C PHE A 145 10.81 -15.03 -2.56
N LYS A 146 10.09 -15.44 -3.59
CA LYS A 146 10.37 -15.02 -4.93
C LYS A 146 9.21 -14.29 -5.52
N ALA A 147 9.48 -13.18 -6.13
CA ALA A 147 8.45 -12.41 -6.81
C ALA A 147 8.12 -13.07 -8.12
N ALA A 148 6.92 -12.87 -8.56
CA ALA A 148 6.50 -13.48 -9.79
C ALA A 148 7.27 -12.99 -10.96
N SER A 149 7.65 -11.76 -10.97
CA SER A 149 8.33 -11.27 -12.11
C SER A 149 9.76 -11.37 -11.90
N SER A 150 10.24 -12.20 -11.15
CA SER A 150 11.39 -12.02 -10.74
C SER A 150 12.45 -12.13 -11.41
N GLY A 151 13.07 -12.17 -11.51
CA GLY A 151 14.20 -12.20 -11.95
C GLY A 151 14.90 -11.57 -10.82
N LEU A 152 14.31 -11.10 -9.89
CA LEU A 152 14.96 -10.49 -8.91
C LEU A 152 15.42 -11.41 -7.96
N PRO A 153 16.52 -11.37 -7.56
CA PRO A 153 17.04 -12.21 -6.61
C PRO A 153 16.34 -11.88 -5.37
N SER A 154 16.14 -12.81 -4.62
CA SER A 154 15.47 -12.53 -3.52
C SER A 154 16.26 -11.67 -2.73
N LEU A 155 15.68 -10.97 -2.00
CA LEU A 155 16.33 -10.12 -1.29
C LEU A 155 16.67 -10.78 -0.13
N ARG A 156 17.73 -11.01 0.13
CA ARG A 156 18.06 -11.53 1.20
C ARG A 156 18.38 -10.54 2.05
N CYS A 157 17.95 -10.25 2.78
CA CYS A 157 18.26 -9.30 3.57
C CYS A 157 18.73 -9.46 4.61
#